data_40f2c226da647958615158c769c0ea4d
#
_entry.id   40f2c226da647958615158c769c0ea4d
#
_cell.length_a   1.000
_cell.length_b   1.000
_cell.length_c   1.000
_cell.angle_alpha   90.00
_cell.angle_beta   90.00
_cell.angle_gamma   90.00
#
_symmetry.space_group_name_H-M   'P 1'
#
loop_
_entity.id
_entity.type
_entity.pdbx_description
1 polymer ?
#
loop_
_entity_poly.entity_id
_entity_poly.type
_entity_poly.pdbx_seq_one_letter_code
_entity_poly.pdbx_strand_id
1 'polypeptide(L)'
;HGHRVITYERNNDAGGLAQKLLLPLRAIYSTKTVREVRALIRKEQVDLVHVHNTLLTISPSVFQACFKEHVPAVQTLHNFRIFCPNGILMRDGHVCEECPQHGLGCAVRHSCYRGSRAQSLVCAGIYAFHRLLGTYRKVNLITLTEFDRSKLLEFNRKASRPVFTPERLYCKPNGVAAPNHSPLPWAQRKNQIVFAGRLEELKGLRTAIEAWQLLGPDAPQLIVAGTGPLEAWAKENAPDTVTFTGQLPHGTLTELLAQSRAALCPSLCYESFALIPAEAHAVGTPVLASDLGNVGAAVQEGIDGLHFAPGNAAALADAVRKLQNVGETFDLTAMQQKACQAYNAEQNYRGLMTIYREIMRNENS
;
A
#
# COMPACT_ATOMS: atom_id res chain seq x y z
N HIS A 1 -21.09 9.29 -11.57
CA HIS A 1 -21.63 9.96 -10.38
C HIS A 1 -21.74 11.48 -10.53
N GLY A 2 -21.49 12.06 -11.71
CA GLY A 2 -21.72 13.47 -12.02
C GLY A 2 -20.71 14.47 -11.45
N HIS A 3 -19.59 14.04 -10.88
CA HIS A 3 -18.52 14.93 -10.42
C HIS A 3 -17.57 15.30 -11.56
N ARG A 4 -17.17 16.56 -11.58
CA ARG A 4 -16.12 17.04 -12.47
C ARG A 4 -14.77 16.81 -11.78
N VAL A 5 -13.91 15.97 -12.37
CA VAL A 5 -12.59 15.66 -11.87
C VAL A 5 -11.52 16.31 -12.75
N ILE A 6 -10.61 17.05 -12.13
CA ILE A 6 -9.49 17.71 -12.79
C ILE A 6 -8.21 17.14 -12.25
N THR A 7 -7.36 16.60 -13.11
CA THR A 7 -6.13 15.92 -12.73
C THR A 7 -4.92 16.87 -12.88
N TYR A 8 -4.05 16.89 -11.87
CA TYR A 8 -2.75 17.55 -11.90
C TYR A 8 -1.66 16.54 -11.59
N GLU A 9 -0.87 16.20 -12.59
CA GLU A 9 0.18 15.18 -12.51
C GLU A 9 1.56 15.74 -12.86
N ARG A 10 2.60 15.16 -12.26
CA ARG A 10 4.01 15.45 -12.55
C ARG A 10 4.81 14.16 -12.59
N ASN A 11 5.65 14.02 -13.63
CA ASN A 11 6.60 12.92 -13.72
C ASN A 11 7.91 13.32 -13.03
N ASN A 12 8.41 12.46 -12.13
CA ASN A 12 9.67 12.65 -11.41
C ASN A 12 10.91 12.43 -12.31
N ASP A 13 10.77 11.70 -13.41
CA ASP A 13 11.86 11.36 -14.32
C ASP A 13 12.05 12.39 -15.45
N ALA A 14 11.08 13.31 -15.61
CA ALA A 14 11.15 14.34 -16.62
C ALA A 14 12.06 15.50 -16.19
N GLY A 15 13.14 15.76 -16.95
CA GLY A 15 13.96 16.96 -16.78
C GLY A 15 15.42 16.78 -17.15
N GLY A 16 16.04 17.87 -17.66
CA GLY A 16 17.47 17.96 -17.96
C GLY A 16 18.34 18.09 -16.70
N LEU A 17 19.68 18.08 -16.89
CA LEU A 17 20.68 18.09 -15.81
C LEU A 17 20.49 19.25 -14.81
N ALA A 18 20.21 20.46 -15.30
CA ALA A 18 19.96 21.64 -14.46
C ALA A 18 18.70 21.50 -13.58
N GLN A 19 17.67 20.81 -14.08
CA GLN A 19 16.45 20.55 -13.28
C GLN A 19 16.72 19.52 -12.18
N LYS A 20 17.59 18.53 -12.43
CA LYS A 20 18.01 17.52 -11.45
C LYS A 20 18.82 18.13 -10.31
N LEU A 21 19.69 19.12 -10.59
CA LEU A 21 20.46 19.83 -9.56
C LEU A 21 19.57 20.65 -8.60
N LEU A 22 18.49 21.25 -9.10
CA LEU A 22 17.56 22.05 -8.29
C LEU A 22 16.44 21.20 -7.67
N LEU A 23 16.36 19.91 -8.01
CA LEU A 23 15.32 19.01 -7.53
C LEU A 23 15.24 18.94 -5.99
N PRO A 24 16.34 18.86 -5.21
CA PRO A 24 16.27 18.82 -3.75
C PRO A 24 15.54 20.02 -3.14
N LEU A 25 15.86 21.24 -3.60
CA LEU A 25 15.21 22.45 -3.10
C LEU A 25 13.74 22.52 -3.50
N ARG A 26 13.44 22.18 -4.76
CA ARG A 26 12.05 22.14 -5.29
C ARG A 26 11.21 21.04 -4.64
N ALA A 27 11.83 19.92 -4.25
CA ALA A 27 11.17 18.85 -3.54
C ALA A 27 10.76 19.28 -2.12
N ILE A 28 11.56 20.11 -1.44
CA ILE A 28 11.20 20.68 -0.15
C ILE A 28 10.05 21.67 -0.31
N TYR A 29 10.17 22.63 -1.24
CA TYR A 29 9.13 23.61 -1.51
C TYR A 29 9.09 24.02 -2.98
N SER A 30 8.01 23.68 -3.68
CA SER A 30 7.81 23.99 -5.10
C SER A 30 6.91 25.21 -5.29
N THR A 31 7.52 26.39 -5.46
CA THR A 31 6.78 27.61 -5.82
C THR A 31 6.02 27.48 -7.13
N LYS A 32 6.55 26.67 -8.07
CA LYS A 32 5.89 26.37 -9.34
C LYS A 32 4.58 25.61 -9.09
N THR A 33 4.61 24.54 -8.29
CA THR A 33 3.40 23.77 -7.93
C THR A 33 2.37 24.65 -7.25
N VAL A 34 2.81 25.47 -6.28
CA VAL A 34 1.90 26.40 -5.60
C VAL A 34 1.22 27.34 -6.58
N ARG A 35 1.96 27.96 -7.51
CA ARG A 35 1.41 28.88 -8.51
C ARG A 35 0.43 28.20 -9.46
N GLU A 36 0.81 27.05 -10.00
CA GLU A 36 -0.02 26.32 -10.99
C GLU A 36 -1.29 25.77 -10.38
N VAL A 37 -1.20 25.16 -9.19
CA VAL A 37 -2.37 24.60 -8.50
C VAL A 37 -3.31 25.73 -8.05
N ARG A 38 -2.80 26.89 -7.58
CA ARG A 38 -3.64 28.07 -7.30
C ARG A 38 -4.38 28.56 -8.54
N ALA A 39 -3.67 28.66 -9.68
CA ALA A 39 -4.31 29.06 -10.94
C ALA A 39 -5.39 28.08 -11.37
N LEU A 40 -5.14 26.76 -11.20
CA LEU A 40 -6.10 25.72 -11.52
C LEU A 40 -7.34 25.80 -10.61
N ILE A 41 -7.15 25.94 -9.30
CA ILE A 41 -8.23 26.07 -8.31
C ILE A 41 -9.16 27.25 -8.70
N ARG A 42 -8.59 28.41 -8.99
CA ARG A 42 -9.35 29.60 -9.37
C ARG A 42 -10.07 29.46 -10.70
N LYS A 43 -9.37 28.94 -11.73
CA LYS A 43 -9.92 28.80 -13.08
C LYS A 43 -11.09 27.81 -13.11
N GLU A 44 -10.96 26.71 -12.42
CA GLU A 44 -11.89 25.60 -12.48
C GLU A 44 -12.91 25.60 -11.32
N GLN A 45 -12.84 26.57 -10.40
CA GLN A 45 -13.71 26.70 -9.22
C GLN A 45 -13.77 25.40 -8.43
N VAL A 46 -12.58 24.91 -7.99
CA VAL A 46 -12.43 23.61 -7.32
C VAL A 46 -12.96 23.67 -5.90
N ASP A 47 -13.85 22.76 -5.53
CA ASP A 47 -14.44 22.66 -4.19
C ASP A 47 -13.54 21.94 -3.17
N LEU A 48 -12.72 20.97 -3.62
CA LEU A 48 -11.85 20.17 -2.78
C LEU A 48 -10.66 19.64 -3.59
N VAL A 49 -9.48 19.60 -2.98
CA VAL A 49 -8.26 19.01 -3.58
C VAL A 49 -7.92 17.70 -2.88
N HIS A 50 -7.94 16.60 -3.63
CA HIS A 50 -7.49 15.30 -3.15
C HIS A 50 -6.10 14.96 -3.69
N VAL A 51 -5.18 14.64 -2.78
CA VAL A 51 -3.77 14.38 -3.08
C VAL A 51 -3.42 12.93 -2.74
N HIS A 52 -2.75 12.22 -3.65
CA HIS A 52 -2.27 10.86 -3.43
C HIS A 52 -0.77 10.79 -3.16
N ASN A 53 0.04 11.50 -3.92
CA ASN A 53 1.50 11.48 -3.75
C ASN A 53 2.10 12.87 -4.01
N THR A 54 2.98 13.29 -3.12
CA THR A 54 3.66 14.61 -3.21
C THR A 54 5.17 14.49 -3.35
N LEU A 55 5.73 13.28 -3.30
CA LEU A 55 7.18 13.11 -3.21
C LEU A 55 7.88 13.61 -4.48
N LEU A 56 8.91 14.42 -4.27
CA LEU A 56 9.79 15.09 -5.21
C LEU A 56 9.12 16.26 -5.96
N THR A 57 8.63 16.06 -7.19
CA THR A 57 8.29 17.15 -8.11
C THR A 57 7.07 17.98 -7.73
N ILE A 58 6.06 17.38 -7.12
CA ILE A 58 4.86 18.10 -6.63
C ILE A 58 5.19 18.83 -5.33
N SER A 59 5.90 18.19 -4.40
CA SER A 59 6.16 18.67 -3.03
C SER A 59 4.88 18.81 -2.19
N PRO A 60 4.93 18.59 -0.87
CA PRO A 60 3.80 18.90 0.00
C PRO A 60 3.41 20.39 0.02
N SER A 61 4.18 21.26 -0.65
CA SER A 61 3.81 22.65 -0.87
C SER A 61 2.50 22.83 -1.67
N VAL A 62 1.99 21.78 -2.35
CA VAL A 62 0.65 21.77 -2.95
C VAL A 62 -0.42 22.16 -1.96
N PHE A 63 -0.31 21.77 -0.69
CA PHE A 63 -1.25 22.15 0.35
C PHE A 63 -1.24 23.66 0.66
N GLN A 64 -0.10 24.33 0.46
CA GLN A 64 -0.05 25.80 0.60
C GLN A 64 -0.86 26.51 -0.49
N ALA A 65 -1.02 25.90 -1.66
CA ALA A 65 -1.93 26.42 -2.68
C ALA A 65 -3.37 26.35 -2.20
N CYS A 66 -3.78 25.22 -1.64
CA CYS A 66 -5.13 25.02 -1.09
C CYS A 66 -5.42 25.99 0.05
N PHE A 67 -4.48 26.14 1.01
CA PHE A 67 -4.65 27.07 2.14
C PHE A 67 -4.78 28.54 1.70
N LYS A 68 -4.03 28.94 0.67
CA LYS A 68 -4.11 30.32 0.12
C LYS A 68 -5.39 30.60 -0.65
N GLU A 69 -6.02 29.58 -1.18
CA GLU A 69 -7.29 29.70 -1.92
C GLU A 69 -8.50 29.31 -1.06
N HIS A 70 -8.29 29.02 0.23
CA HIS A 70 -9.34 28.58 1.17
C HIS A 70 -10.13 27.36 0.66
N VAL A 71 -9.44 26.43 -0.02
CA VAL A 71 -10.04 25.20 -0.53
C VAL A 71 -9.59 24.04 0.35
N PRO A 72 -10.52 23.20 0.86
CA PRO A 72 -10.20 22.03 1.65
C PRO A 72 -9.24 21.09 0.92
N ALA A 73 -8.28 20.52 1.66
CA ALA A 73 -7.34 19.55 1.14
C ALA A 73 -7.41 18.25 1.91
N VAL A 74 -7.37 17.15 1.18
CA VAL A 74 -7.30 15.81 1.74
C VAL A 74 -6.17 15.02 1.08
N GLN A 75 -5.46 14.18 1.84
CA GLN A 75 -4.44 13.29 1.32
C GLN A 75 -4.72 11.86 1.70
N THR A 76 -4.80 10.95 0.70
CA THR A 76 -4.73 9.52 0.97
C THR A 76 -3.25 9.11 1.15
N LEU A 77 -2.97 8.46 2.28
CA LEU A 77 -1.65 8.00 2.64
C LEU A 77 -1.43 6.57 2.10
N HIS A 78 -0.53 6.42 1.13
CA HIS A 78 -0.14 5.13 0.57
C HIS A 78 1.16 4.58 1.19
N ASN A 79 1.67 5.23 2.22
CA ASN A 79 2.89 4.86 2.95
C ASN A 79 3.04 5.71 4.21
N PHE A 80 4.04 5.39 5.03
CA PHE A 80 4.32 6.07 6.30
C PHE A 80 5.31 7.24 6.18
N ARG A 81 5.48 7.87 5.01
CA ARG A 81 6.53 8.89 4.80
C ARG A 81 6.44 10.11 5.72
N ILE A 82 5.27 10.45 6.18
CA ILE A 82 5.13 11.53 7.16
C ILE A 82 5.87 11.23 8.48
N PHE A 83 6.21 9.96 8.77
CA PHE A 83 6.97 9.53 9.95
C PHE A 83 8.27 8.79 9.60
N CYS A 84 8.36 8.14 8.44
CA CYS A 84 9.53 7.40 7.98
C CYS A 84 9.90 7.85 6.57
N PRO A 85 11.02 8.55 6.32
CA PRO A 85 11.40 9.03 4.99
C PRO A 85 11.46 7.94 3.91
N ASN A 86 11.80 6.69 4.29
CA ASN A 86 11.72 5.55 3.39
C ASN A 86 10.27 5.14 3.07
N GLY A 87 9.35 5.36 4.00
CA GLY A 87 7.91 5.15 3.83
C GLY A 87 7.40 3.76 4.18
N ILE A 88 8.27 2.80 4.45
CA ILE A 88 7.92 1.39 4.63
C ILE A 88 8.12 0.86 6.05
N LEU A 89 8.66 1.69 6.96
CA LEU A 89 8.97 1.32 8.35
C LEU A 89 9.79 0.03 8.44
N MET A 90 10.79 -0.11 7.54
CA MET A 90 11.65 -1.29 7.47
C MET A 90 13.09 -0.88 7.22
N ARG A 91 14.03 -1.62 7.82
CA ARG A 91 15.47 -1.52 7.63
C ARG A 91 16.13 -2.88 7.86
N ASP A 92 17.08 -3.24 7.02
CA ASP A 92 17.91 -4.45 7.16
C ASP A 92 17.06 -5.74 7.36
N GLY A 93 15.96 -5.84 6.62
CA GLY A 93 15.06 -7.00 6.69
C GLY A 93 14.09 -7.02 7.89
N HIS A 94 14.10 -5.99 8.76
CA HIS A 94 13.26 -5.93 9.95
C HIS A 94 12.40 -4.67 10.02
N VAL A 95 11.24 -4.76 10.69
CA VAL A 95 10.42 -3.60 11.01
C VAL A 95 11.25 -2.59 11.82
N CYS A 96 11.22 -1.33 11.41
CA CYS A 96 11.98 -0.25 12.01
C CYS A 96 11.08 0.95 12.30
N GLU A 97 10.97 1.30 13.56
CA GLU A 97 10.19 2.46 14.03
C GLU A 97 11.10 3.56 14.67
N GLU A 98 12.40 3.60 14.34
CA GLU A 98 13.32 4.59 14.92
C GLU A 98 12.95 6.04 14.56
N CYS A 99 12.56 6.30 13.30
CA CYS A 99 12.22 7.65 12.87
C CYS A 99 10.97 8.21 13.58
N PRO A 100 9.88 7.45 13.79
CA PRO A 100 8.78 7.86 14.65
C PRO A 100 9.18 8.20 16.09
N GLN A 101 10.14 7.45 16.66
CA GLN A 101 10.55 7.59 18.06
C GLN A 101 11.65 8.65 18.28
N HIS A 102 12.63 8.71 17.38
CA HIS A 102 13.85 9.51 17.55
C HIS A 102 14.03 10.63 16.51
N GLY A 103 13.07 10.75 15.59
CA GLY A 103 13.08 11.79 14.55
C GLY A 103 13.65 11.35 13.21
N LEU A 104 13.35 12.15 12.19
CA LEU A 104 13.65 11.83 10.78
C LEU A 104 15.15 11.72 10.46
N GLY A 105 16.04 12.23 11.33
CA GLY A 105 17.49 12.13 11.20
C GLY A 105 18.01 10.69 11.20
N CYS A 106 17.29 9.74 11.83
CA CYS A 106 17.63 8.32 11.80
C CYS A 106 17.71 7.79 10.36
N ALA A 107 16.77 8.19 9.49
CA ALA A 107 16.80 7.79 8.08
C ALA A 107 18.05 8.27 7.33
N VAL A 108 18.59 9.43 7.70
CA VAL A 108 19.84 9.97 7.11
C VAL A 108 21.04 9.17 7.61
N ARG A 109 21.09 8.89 8.94
CA ARG A 109 22.16 8.08 9.56
C ARG A 109 22.29 6.72 8.89
N HIS A 110 21.16 6.08 8.60
CA HIS A 110 21.10 4.73 8.06
C HIS A 110 20.94 4.68 6.53
N SER A 111 21.01 5.82 5.82
CA SER A 111 20.86 5.85 4.35
C SER A 111 19.57 5.20 3.83
N CYS A 112 18.45 5.29 4.58
CA CYS A 112 17.26 4.48 4.36
C CYS A 112 16.57 4.72 3.01
N TYR A 113 16.65 5.94 2.45
CA TYR A 113 16.04 6.22 1.16
C TYR A 113 17.00 5.93 0.02
N ARG A 114 16.73 4.87 -0.73
CA ARG A 114 17.53 4.39 -1.88
C ARG A 114 19.01 4.13 -1.56
N GLY A 115 19.34 3.72 -0.34
CA GLY A 115 20.72 3.45 0.07
C GLY A 115 21.65 4.67 0.09
N SER A 116 21.12 5.90 0.03
CA SER A 116 21.91 7.13 -0.10
C SER A 116 21.64 8.11 1.03
N ARG A 117 22.70 8.54 1.72
CA ARG A 117 22.63 9.60 2.76
C ARG A 117 22.08 10.92 2.20
N ALA A 118 22.56 11.33 1.03
CA ALA A 118 22.12 12.57 0.40
C ALA A 118 20.63 12.55 0.04
N GLN A 119 20.16 11.45 -0.56
CA GLN A 119 18.74 11.30 -0.91
C GLN A 119 17.88 11.16 0.36
N SER A 120 18.37 10.48 1.39
CA SER A 120 17.69 10.39 2.69
C SER A 120 17.58 11.75 3.36
N LEU A 121 18.62 12.59 3.28
CA LEU A 121 18.59 13.97 3.80
C LEU A 121 17.53 14.81 3.08
N VAL A 122 17.46 14.73 1.76
CA VAL A 122 16.43 15.46 0.98
C VAL A 122 15.03 14.98 1.42
N CYS A 123 14.82 13.68 1.47
CA CYS A 123 13.52 13.13 1.84
C CYS A 123 13.13 13.49 3.29
N ALA A 124 14.05 13.37 4.24
CA ALA A 124 13.84 13.81 5.63
C ALA A 124 13.57 15.32 5.72
N GLY A 125 14.30 16.12 4.95
CA GLY A 125 14.15 17.58 4.85
C GLY A 125 12.77 18.01 4.36
N ILE A 126 12.22 17.32 3.36
CA ILE A 126 10.85 17.57 2.87
C ILE A 126 9.85 17.47 4.03
N TYR A 127 9.86 16.34 4.72
CA TYR A 127 8.88 16.10 5.80
C TYR A 127 9.15 16.93 7.04
N ALA A 128 10.42 17.14 7.42
CA ALA A 128 10.79 18.01 8.54
C ALA A 128 10.31 19.45 8.32
N PHE A 129 10.55 20.00 7.12
CA PHE A 129 10.12 21.35 6.76
C PHE A 129 8.59 21.52 6.86
N HIS A 130 7.84 20.60 6.27
CA HIS A 130 6.37 20.66 6.29
C HIS A 130 5.76 20.35 7.65
N ARG A 131 6.44 19.57 8.51
CA ARG A 131 6.08 19.43 9.92
C ARG A 131 6.28 20.76 10.68
N LEU A 132 7.40 21.44 10.47
CA LEU A 132 7.67 22.76 11.07
C LEU A 132 6.64 23.80 10.65
N LEU A 133 6.26 23.82 9.37
CA LEU A 133 5.18 24.69 8.87
C LEU A 133 3.78 24.31 9.40
N GLY A 134 3.64 23.17 10.08
CA GLY A 134 2.34 22.67 10.52
C GLY A 134 1.41 22.28 9.36
N THR A 135 1.96 21.99 8.18
CA THR A 135 1.19 21.63 6.98
C THR A 135 0.22 20.49 7.25
N TYR A 136 0.71 19.39 7.84
CA TYR A 136 -0.10 18.19 8.08
C TYR A 136 -1.14 18.37 9.20
N ARG A 137 -1.02 19.39 10.05
CA ARG A 137 -2.05 19.72 11.06
C ARG A 137 -3.31 20.34 10.46
N LYS A 138 -3.18 20.91 9.26
CA LYS A 138 -4.28 21.56 8.53
C LYS A 138 -4.88 20.68 7.42
N VAL A 139 -4.18 19.60 7.01
CA VAL A 139 -4.62 18.69 5.96
C VAL A 139 -5.43 17.56 6.57
N ASN A 140 -6.52 17.20 5.90
CA ASN A 140 -7.26 15.98 6.21
C ASN A 140 -6.52 14.78 5.62
N LEU A 141 -6.36 13.71 6.41
CA LEU A 141 -5.60 12.53 6.03
C LEU A 141 -6.53 11.31 5.97
N ILE A 142 -6.35 10.46 4.97
CA ILE A 142 -7.06 9.19 4.84
C ILE A 142 -6.04 8.07 4.90
N THR A 143 -6.18 7.14 5.84
CA THR A 143 -5.49 5.85 5.83
C THR A 143 -6.34 4.82 5.11
N LEU A 144 -5.71 3.75 4.64
CA LEU A 144 -6.39 2.70 3.90
C LEU A 144 -6.85 1.55 4.82
N THR A 145 -6.35 1.51 6.06
CA THR A 145 -6.66 0.46 7.05
C THR A 145 -6.69 1.05 8.47
N GLU A 146 -7.38 0.36 9.38
CA GLU A 146 -7.35 0.70 10.81
C GLU A 146 -5.99 0.41 11.45
N PHE A 147 -5.21 -0.54 10.93
CA PHE A 147 -3.82 -0.76 11.36
C PHE A 147 -2.98 0.49 11.11
N ASP A 148 -2.99 1.03 9.87
CA ASP A 148 -2.25 2.25 9.53
C ASP A 148 -2.73 3.43 10.38
N ARG A 149 -4.05 3.56 10.56
CA ARG A 149 -4.63 4.61 11.40
C ARG A 149 -4.12 4.53 12.83
N SER A 150 -4.16 3.37 13.43
CA SER A 150 -3.69 3.11 14.80
C SER A 150 -2.20 3.40 14.95
N LYS A 151 -1.37 2.93 14.00
CA LYS A 151 0.08 3.20 13.97
C LYS A 151 0.38 4.70 13.84
N LEU A 152 -0.30 5.41 12.96
CA LEU A 152 -0.10 6.85 12.80
C LEU A 152 -0.51 7.63 14.05
N LEU A 153 -1.60 7.26 14.71
CA LEU A 153 -2.02 7.85 15.99
C LEU A 153 -1.00 7.58 17.09
N GLU A 154 -0.47 6.35 17.16
CA GLU A 154 0.61 5.99 18.09
C GLU A 154 1.86 6.86 17.87
N PHE A 155 2.33 6.97 16.62
CA PHE A 155 3.48 7.79 16.29
C PHE A 155 3.26 9.28 16.55
N ASN A 156 2.05 9.77 16.29
CA ASN A 156 1.70 11.16 16.54
C ASN A 156 1.71 11.50 18.03
N ARG A 157 1.27 10.57 18.91
CA ARG A 157 1.35 10.73 20.37
C ARG A 157 2.79 10.69 20.90
N LYS A 158 3.65 9.85 20.30
CA LYS A 158 5.06 9.70 20.70
C LYS A 158 5.96 10.82 20.17
N ALA A 159 5.51 11.57 19.16
CA ALA A 159 6.27 12.68 18.61
C ALA A 159 6.39 13.83 19.61
N SER A 160 7.55 14.48 19.67
CA SER A 160 7.80 15.66 20.54
C SER A 160 6.82 16.81 20.30
N ARG A 161 6.27 16.89 19.08
CA ARG A 161 5.16 17.78 18.71
C ARG A 161 4.22 17.01 17.79
N PRO A 162 2.89 17.11 17.96
CA PRO A 162 1.95 16.47 17.06
C PRO A 162 2.20 16.86 15.60
N VAL A 163 2.29 15.86 14.72
CA VAL A 163 2.55 16.02 13.29
C VAL A 163 1.27 16.39 12.57
N PHE A 164 0.15 15.77 12.94
CA PHE A 164 -1.17 16.02 12.38
C PHE A 164 -2.23 16.12 13.49
N THR A 165 -3.41 16.59 13.15
CA THR A 165 -4.58 16.69 14.02
C THR A 165 -5.36 15.37 13.99
N PRO A 166 -5.51 14.63 15.11
CA PRO A 166 -6.15 13.31 15.13
C PRO A 166 -7.57 13.29 14.55
N GLU A 167 -8.35 14.35 14.77
CA GLU A 167 -9.72 14.52 14.30
C GLU A 167 -9.81 14.67 12.77
N ARG A 168 -8.69 14.95 12.11
CA ARG A 168 -8.54 15.04 10.66
C ARG A 168 -8.00 13.74 10.03
N LEU A 169 -7.95 12.64 10.80
CA LEU A 169 -7.47 11.35 10.33
C LEU A 169 -8.64 10.36 10.15
N TYR A 170 -8.99 10.12 8.91
CA TYR A 170 -10.04 9.20 8.49
C TYR A 170 -9.45 7.84 8.10
N CYS A 171 -10.29 6.80 8.11
CA CYS A 171 -9.96 5.49 7.54
C CYS A 171 -10.94 5.15 6.43
N LYS A 172 -10.42 4.80 5.25
CA LYS A 172 -11.23 4.38 4.10
C LYS A 172 -10.43 3.41 3.24
N PRO A 173 -10.82 2.12 3.17
CA PRO A 173 -10.11 1.12 2.37
C PRO A 173 -10.20 1.43 0.87
N ASN A 174 -9.34 0.79 0.08
CA ASN A 174 -9.53 0.77 -1.37
C ASN A 174 -10.72 -0.10 -1.75
N GLY A 175 -11.33 0.20 -2.89
CA GLY A 175 -12.31 -0.70 -3.49
C GLY A 175 -11.64 -1.80 -4.30
N VAL A 176 -12.27 -2.96 -4.37
CA VAL A 176 -11.93 -4.03 -5.31
C VAL A 176 -13.14 -4.36 -6.18
N ALA A 177 -12.88 -4.87 -7.39
CA ALA A 177 -13.94 -5.34 -8.25
C ALA A 177 -14.56 -6.61 -7.69
N ALA A 178 -15.87 -6.63 -7.55
CA ALA A 178 -16.61 -7.84 -7.15
C ALA A 178 -16.96 -8.64 -8.42
N PRO A 179 -16.69 -9.95 -8.45
CA PRO A 179 -17.15 -10.79 -9.55
C PRO A 179 -18.66 -10.97 -9.51
N ASN A 180 -19.26 -11.20 -10.67
CA ASN A 180 -20.71 -11.45 -10.80
C ASN A 180 -21.10 -12.93 -10.68
N HIS A 181 -20.22 -13.76 -10.12
CA HIS A 181 -20.44 -15.22 -9.99
C HIS A 181 -20.03 -15.71 -8.61
N SER A 182 -20.63 -16.82 -8.19
CA SER A 182 -20.24 -17.51 -6.96
C SER A 182 -18.83 -18.09 -7.05
N PRO A 183 -18.13 -18.29 -5.94
CA PRO A 183 -16.79 -18.87 -5.92
C PRO A 183 -16.83 -20.33 -6.40
N LEU A 184 -15.76 -20.76 -7.07
CA LEU A 184 -15.60 -22.17 -7.42
C LEU A 184 -15.46 -23.01 -6.16
N PRO A 185 -16.15 -24.18 -6.05
CA PRO A 185 -15.93 -25.13 -4.99
C PRO A 185 -14.45 -25.55 -4.90
N TRP A 186 -13.97 -25.86 -3.70
CA TRP A 186 -12.58 -26.25 -3.47
C TRP A 186 -12.10 -27.39 -4.40
N ALA A 187 -12.91 -28.44 -4.56
CA ALA A 187 -12.59 -29.61 -5.38
C ALA A 187 -12.43 -29.30 -6.87
N GLN A 188 -13.01 -28.20 -7.35
CA GLN A 188 -12.90 -27.74 -8.75
C GLN A 188 -11.73 -26.81 -8.98
N ARG A 189 -11.05 -26.34 -7.91
CA ARG A 189 -9.91 -25.45 -8.02
C ARG A 189 -8.65 -26.21 -8.40
N LYS A 190 -7.85 -25.61 -9.23
CA LYS A 190 -6.54 -26.14 -9.60
C LYS A 190 -5.64 -26.20 -8.34
N ASN A 191 -4.85 -27.27 -8.22
CA ASN A 191 -3.86 -27.38 -7.15
C ASN A 191 -2.70 -26.40 -7.36
N GLN A 192 -3.00 -25.13 -7.28
CA GLN A 192 -2.05 -24.04 -7.47
C GLN A 192 -2.26 -22.93 -6.45
N ILE A 193 -1.20 -22.19 -6.17
CA ILE A 193 -1.15 -21.02 -5.30
C ILE A 193 -0.60 -19.87 -6.13
N VAL A 194 -1.15 -18.65 -5.94
CA VAL A 194 -0.80 -17.47 -6.74
C VAL A 194 -0.05 -16.46 -5.89
N PHE A 195 1.18 -16.16 -6.26
CA PHE A 195 1.88 -14.95 -5.82
C PHE A 195 1.67 -13.87 -6.87
N ALA A 196 1.14 -12.71 -6.48
CA ALA A 196 0.96 -11.60 -7.41
C ALA A 196 1.51 -10.30 -6.83
N GLY A 197 2.37 -9.61 -7.59
CA GLY A 197 2.96 -8.35 -7.21
C GLY A 197 4.32 -8.07 -7.82
N ARG A 198 4.94 -6.98 -7.38
CA ARG A 198 6.29 -6.65 -7.80
C ARG A 198 7.30 -7.67 -7.27
N LEU A 199 8.15 -8.19 -8.15
CA LEU A 199 9.16 -9.19 -7.80
C LEU A 199 10.37 -8.51 -7.13
N GLU A 200 10.24 -8.26 -5.81
CA GLU A 200 11.24 -7.58 -4.98
C GLU A 200 11.32 -8.20 -3.58
N GLU A 201 12.41 -7.94 -2.84
CA GLU A 201 12.66 -8.49 -1.51
C GLU A 201 11.50 -8.23 -0.53
N LEU A 202 10.97 -7.02 -0.53
CA LEU A 202 9.90 -6.62 0.40
C LEU A 202 8.61 -7.40 0.24
N LYS A 203 8.37 -7.95 -0.96
CA LYS A 203 7.21 -8.81 -1.24
C LYS A 203 7.42 -10.27 -0.87
N GLY A 204 8.62 -10.62 -0.37
CA GLY A 204 8.93 -11.95 0.14
C GLY A 204 9.04 -13.03 -0.93
N LEU A 205 9.33 -12.67 -2.20
CA LEU A 205 9.47 -13.64 -3.27
C LEU A 205 10.56 -14.68 -2.96
N ARG A 206 11.67 -14.26 -2.33
CA ARG A 206 12.74 -15.17 -1.92
C ARG A 206 12.23 -16.24 -0.95
N THR A 207 11.51 -15.82 0.09
CA THR A 207 10.87 -16.73 1.06
C THR A 207 9.92 -17.73 0.37
N ALA A 208 9.18 -17.26 -0.65
CA ALA A 208 8.30 -18.13 -1.41
C ALA A 208 9.06 -19.19 -2.20
N ILE A 209 10.12 -18.82 -2.93
CA ILE A 209 10.96 -19.77 -3.69
C ILE A 209 11.62 -20.79 -2.75
N GLU A 210 12.23 -20.35 -1.64
CA GLU A 210 12.84 -21.21 -0.64
C GLU A 210 11.82 -22.19 -0.02
N ALA A 211 10.60 -21.75 0.25
CA ALA A 211 9.54 -22.62 0.75
C ALA A 211 9.15 -23.70 -0.28
N TRP A 212 9.09 -23.37 -1.58
CA TRP A 212 8.81 -24.35 -2.63
C TRP A 212 9.95 -25.35 -2.84
N GLN A 213 11.20 -24.93 -2.63
CA GLN A 213 12.34 -25.86 -2.57
C GLN A 213 12.21 -26.87 -1.41
N LEU A 214 11.76 -26.39 -0.21
CA LEU A 214 11.51 -27.25 0.96
C LEU A 214 10.31 -28.19 0.80
N LEU A 215 9.29 -27.79 0.03
CA LEU A 215 8.13 -28.62 -0.26
C LEU A 215 8.46 -29.76 -1.21
N GLY A 216 9.40 -29.56 -2.14
CA GLY A 216 9.85 -30.55 -3.09
C GLY A 216 8.88 -30.77 -4.27
N PRO A 217 9.00 -31.94 -4.96
CA PRO A 217 8.28 -32.18 -6.22
C PRO A 217 6.75 -32.32 -6.07
N ASP A 218 6.27 -32.66 -4.88
CA ASP A 218 4.84 -32.81 -4.59
C ASP A 218 4.16 -31.49 -4.19
N ALA A 219 4.89 -30.36 -4.26
CA ALA A 219 4.35 -29.04 -4.00
C ALA A 219 3.20 -28.69 -4.96
N PRO A 220 2.19 -27.93 -4.51
CA PRO A 220 1.25 -27.32 -5.46
C PRO A 220 1.99 -26.39 -6.41
N GLN A 221 1.45 -26.17 -7.61
CA GLN A 221 2.04 -25.19 -8.53
C GLN A 221 2.06 -23.80 -7.88
N LEU A 222 3.19 -23.10 -7.90
CA LEU A 222 3.26 -21.68 -7.57
C LEU A 222 3.25 -20.87 -8.86
N ILE A 223 2.19 -20.08 -9.05
CA ILE A 223 2.10 -19.16 -10.17
C ILE A 223 2.57 -17.78 -9.71
N VAL A 224 3.67 -17.31 -10.27
CA VAL A 224 4.28 -16.02 -9.94
C VAL A 224 3.90 -15.01 -11.00
N ALA A 225 2.97 -14.11 -10.67
CA ALA A 225 2.46 -13.05 -11.55
C ALA A 225 3.07 -11.70 -11.16
N GLY A 226 3.84 -11.11 -12.07
CA GLY A 226 4.50 -9.82 -11.89
C GLY A 226 5.87 -9.74 -12.52
N THR A 227 6.51 -8.58 -12.37
CA THR A 227 7.88 -8.30 -12.82
C THR A 227 8.64 -7.54 -11.73
N GLY A 228 9.94 -7.55 -11.76
CA GLY A 228 10.75 -6.79 -10.80
C GLY A 228 12.22 -7.21 -10.74
N PRO A 229 13.02 -6.55 -9.90
CA PRO A 229 14.47 -6.76 -9.83
C PRO A 229 14.89 -8.17 -9.42
N LEU A 230 14.04 -8.94 -8.73
CA LEU A 230 14.33 -10.32 -8.36
C LEU A 230 13.94 -11.37 -9.42
N GLU A 231 13.40 -10.97 -10.56
CA GLU A 231 12.88 -11.92 -11.56
C GLU A 231 13.94 -12.89 -12.07
N ALA A 232 15.12 -12.39 -12.42
CA ALA A 232 16.24 -13.24 -12.90
C ALA A 232 16.67 -14.24 -11.84
N TRP A 233 16.93 -13.77 -10.61
CA TRP A 233 17.30 -14.63 -9.49
C TRP A 233 16.21 -15.69 -9.20
N ALA A 234 14.94 -15.28 -9.21
CA ALA A 234 13.84 -16.20 -8.91
C ALA A 234 13.73 -17.33 -9.96
N LYS A 235 13.87 -17.00 -11.25
CA LYS A 235 13.85 -17.99 -12.34
C LYS A 235 15.03 -18.97 -12.25
N GLU A 236 16.21 -18.51 -11.84
CA GLU A 236 17.40 -19.35 -11.67
C GLU A 236 17.30 -20.32 -10.47
N ASN A 237 16.60 -19.92 -9.40
CA ASN A 237 16.52 -20.66 -8.15
C ASN A 237 15.19 -21.39 -7.93
N ALA A 238 14.20 -21.19 -8.80
CA ALA A 238 12.89 -21.79 -8.67
C ALA A 238 12.90 -23.30 -9.03
N PRO A 239 12.22 -24.15 -8.26
CA PRO A 239 11.98 -25.53 -8.68
C PRO A 239 10.93 -25.58 -9.82
N ASP A 240 10.83 -26.75 -10.49
CA ASP A 240 9.92 -26.95 -11.65
C ASP A 240 8.43 -26.73 -11.30
N THR A 241 8.07 -26.77 -10.02
CA THR A 241 6.72 -26.47 -9.54
C THR A 241 6.38 -24.98 -9.51
N VAL A 242 7.29 -24.10 -9.97
CA VAL A 242 7.08 -22.64 -10.01
C VAL A 242 7.02 -22.15 -11.45
N THR A 243 5.95 -21.41 -11.80
CA THR A 243 5.74 -20.86 -13.13
C THR A 243 5.65 -19.33 -13.06
N PHE A 244 6.36 -18.63 -13.95
CA PHE A 244 6.36 -17.17 -14.05
C PHE A 244 5.52 -16.72 -15.24
N THR A 245 4.53 -15.87 -15.02
CA THR A 245 3.62 -15.36 -16.05
C THR A 245 3.99 -13.98 -16.57
N GLY A 246 4.90 -13.28 -15.89
CA GLY A 246 5.06 -11.84 -16.08
C GLY A 246 3.87 -11.06 -15.54
N GLN A 247 3.74 -9.80 -15.94
CA GLN A 247 2.63 -8.94 -15.51
C GLN A 247 1.34 -9.36 -16.23
N LEU A 248 0.29 -9.62 -15.45
CA LEU A 248 -1.04 -9.97 -15.96
C LEU A 248 -1.99 -8.77 -15.96
N PRO A 249 -2.91 -8.67 -16.95
CA PRO A 249 -4.06 -7.78 -16.85
C PRO A 249 -4.91 -8.11 -15.62
N HIS A 250 -5.56 -7.09 -15.04
CA HIS A 250 -6.33 -7.26 -13.81
C HIS A 250 -7.41 -8.36 -13.91
N GLY A 251 -8.19 -8.40 -14.98
CA GLY A 251 -9.20 -9.44 -15.19
C GLY A 251 -8.61 -10.85 -15.22
N THR A 252 -7.49 -11.04 -15.93
CA THR A 252 -6.78 -12.33 -15.98
C THR A 252 -6.25 -12.75 -14.61
N LEU A 253 -5.73 -11.81 -13.80
CA LEU A 253 -5.31 -12.09 -12.45
C LEU A 253 -6.51 -12.49 -11.56
N THR A 254 -7.65 -11.81 -11.69
CA THR A 254 -8.88 -12.13 -10.96
C THR A 254 -9.35 -13.55 -11.27
N GLU A 255 -9.36 -13.94 -12.55
CA GLU A 255 -9.71 -15.31 -12.99
C GLU A 255 -8.71 -16.34 -12.47
N LEU A 256 -7.41 -16.02 -12.49
CA LEU A 256 -6.35 -16.89 -11.96
C LEU A 256 -6.56 -17.13 -10.46
N LEU A 257 -6.81 -16.07 -9.70
CA LEU A 257 -7.13 -16.18 -8.26
C LEU A 257 -8.37 -17.05 -8.04
N ALA A 258 -9.47 -16.84 -8.77
CA ALA A 258 -10.70 -17.59 -8.62
C ALA A 258 -10.54 -19.10 -8.88
N GLN A 259 -9.61 -19.49 -9.78
CA GLN A 259 -9.33 -20.89 -10.11
C GLN A 259 -8.31 -21.56 -9.17
N SER A 260 -7.67 -20.80 -8.28
CA SER A 260 -6.56 -21.27 -7.44
C SER A 260 -7.02 -21.61 -6.03
N ARG A 261 -6.31 -22.51 -5.37
CA ARG A 261 -6.59 -22.92 -3.98
C ARG A 261 -6.26 -21.83 -2.98
N ALA A 262 -5.24 -21.03 -3.24
CA ALA A 262 -4.93 -19.87 -2.40
C ALA A 262 -4.18 -18.76 -3.17
N ALA A 263 -4.23 -17.55 -2.61
CA ALA A 263 -3.26 -16.50 -2.88
C ALA A 263 -2.15 -16.52 -1.82
N LEU A 264 -0.94 -16.10 -2.20
CA LEU A 264 0.23 -16.02 -1.32
C LEU A 264 0.67 -14.56 -1.16
N CYS A 265 0.76 -14.09 0.08
CA CYS A 265 1.20 -12.75 0.45
C CYS A 265 2.34 -12.81 1.49
N PRO A 266 3.58 -13.13 1.08
CA PRO A 266 4.70 -13.33 1.99
C PRO A 266 5.46 -12.04 2.30
N SER A 267 4.77 -10.90 2.35
CA SER A 267 5.37 -9.58 2.52
C SER A 267 6.18 -9.45 3.81
N LEU A 268 7.33 -8.79 3.72
CA LEU A 268 8.27 -8.58 4.82
C LEU A 268 8.15 -7.19 5.46
N CYS A 269 7.27 -6.33 4.96
CA CYS A 269 7.07 -4.96 5.44
C CYS A 269 5.61 -4.65 5.72
N TYR A 270 5.36 -3.55 6.45
CA TYR A 270 4.02 -3.01 6.57
C TYR A 270 3.55 -2.47 5.22
N GLU A 271 2.60 -3.14 4.61
CA GLU A 271 1.90 -2.63 3.43
C GLU A 271 0.79 -1.68 3.87
N SER A 272 0.56 -0.60 3.14
CA SER A 272 -0.52 0.33 3.50
C SER A 272 -1.91 -0.22 3.17
N PHE A 273 -2.00 -1.07 2.15
CA PHE A 273 -3.19 -1.83 1.82
C PHE A 273 -2.79 -3.07 1.04
N ALA A 274 -3.09 -4.22 1.59
CA ALA A 274 -2.82 -5.49 0.93
C ALA A 274 -3.94 -5.77 -0.10
N LEU A 275 -3.72 -5.37 -1.36
CA LEU A 275 -4.69 -5.55 -2.44
C LEU A 275 -4.98 -7.03 -2.70
N ILE A 276 -3.94 -7.86 -2.75
CA ILE A 276 -4.10 -9.28 -3.11
C ILE A 276 -4.99 -10.06 -2.15
N PRO A 277 -4.90 -9.93 -0.80
CA PRO A 277 -5.89 -10.51 0.10
C PRO A 277 -7.32 -10.06 -0.20
N ALA A 278 -7.53 -8.76 -0.42
CA ALA A 278 -8.87 -8.25 -0.72
C ALA A 278 -9.42 -8.78 -2.05
N GLU A 279 -8.60 -8.84 -3.10
CA GLU A 279 -8.96 -9.38 -4.42
C GLU A 279 -9.19 -10.90 -4.38
N ALA A 280 -8.35 -11.64 -3.64
CA ALA A 280 -8.51 -13.09 -3.47
C ALA A 280 -9.80 -13.41 -2.72
N HIS A 281 -10.04 -12.76 -1.58
CA HIS A 281 -11.27 -12.95 -0.82
C HIS A 281 -12.52 -12.55 -1.63
N ALA A 282 -12.44 -11.52 -2.47
CA ALA A 282 -13.56 -11.11 -3.34
C ALA A 282 -13.97 -12.19 -4.36
N VAL A 283 -13.07 -13.11 -4.71
CA VAL A 283 -13.37 -14.29 -5.53
C VAL A 283 -13.48 -15.59 -4.72
N GLY A 284 -13.57 -15.48 -3.38
CA GLY A 284 -13.67 -16.62 -2.46
C GLY A 284 -12.41 -17.47 -2.40
N THR A 285 -11.22 -16.89 -2.58
CA THR A 285 -9.92 -17.58 -2.54
C THR A 285 -9.22 -17.29 -1.23
N PRO A 286 -8.90 -18.33 -0.41
CA PRO A 286 -8.16 -18.16 0.84
C PRO A 286 -6.76 -17.58 0.61
N VAL A 287 -6.19 -17.01 1.67
CA VAL A 287 -4.87 -16.37 1.59
C VAL A 287 -3.88 -17.00 2.56
N LEU A 288 -2.69 -17.32 2.08
CA LEU A 288 -1.52 -17.58 2.91
C LEU A 288 -0.79 -16.25 3.14
N ALA A 289 -0.77 -15.77 4.36
CA ALA A 289 -0.32 -14.43 4.70
C ALA A 289 0.84 -14.43 5.71
N SER A 290 1.83 -13.58 5.49
CA SER A 290 2.76 -13.23 6.58
C SER A 290 1.98 -12.62 7.74
N ASP A 291 2.20 -13.08 8.97
CA ASP A 291 1.61 -12.49 10.18
C ASP A 291 2.31 -11.15 10.49
N LEU A 292 2.07 -10.17 9.61
CA LEU A 292 2.72 -8.87 9.68
C LEU A 292 1.81 -7.74 9.18
N GLY A 293 1.54 -6.78 10.06
CA GLY A 293 0.88 -5.52 9.72
C GLY A 293 -0.46 -5.73 9.01
N ASN A 294 -0.65 -5.00 7.90
CA ASN A 294 -1.91 -5.07 7.15
C ASN A 294 -2.12 -6.39 6.41
N VAL A 295 -1.06 -7.10 6.05
CA VAL A 295 -1.17 -8.40 5.38
C VAL A 295 -1.72 -9.43 6.35
N GLY A 296 -1.15 -9.51 7.56
CA GLY A 296 -1.68 -10.38 8.62
C GLY A 296 -3.09 -9.97 9.06
N ALA A 297 -3.33 -8.66 9.27
CA ALA A 297 -4.64 -8.16 9.70
C ALA A 297 -5.77 -8.37 8.66
N ALA A 298 -5.43 -8.54 7.38
CA ALA A 298 -6.40 -8.82 6.31
C ALA A 298 -6.91 -10.26 6.28
N VAL A 299 -6.28 -11.17 7.05
CA VAL A 299 -6.59 -12.60 7.06
C VAL A 299 -6.98 -13.03 8.46
N GLN A 300 -8.03 -13.82 8.58
CA GLN A 300 -8.45 -14.46 9.82
C GLN A 300 -8.02 -15.93 9.80
N GLU A 301 -7.07 -16.29 10.69
CA GLU A 301 -6.51 -17.64 10.79
C GLU A 301 -7.60 -18.71 10.87
N GLY A 302 -7.58 -19.67 9.94
CA GLY A 302 -8.51 -20.80 9.87
C GLY A 302 -9.92 -20.45 9.36
N ILE A 303 -10.21 -19.19 9.02
CA ILE A 303 -11.51 -18.74 8.51
C ILE A 303 -11.43 -18.33 7.03
N ASP A 304 -10.49 -17.46 6.68
CA ASP A 304 -10.32 -16.98 5.31
C ASP A 304 -8.86 -17.10 4.82
N GLY A 305 -8.01 -17.81 5.59
CA GLY A 305 -6.65 -18.14 5.24
C GLY A 305 -5.83 -18.68 6.40
N LEU A 306 -4.52 -18.72 6.22
CA LEU A 306 -3.56 -19.17 7.23
C LEU A 306 -2.40 -18.18 7.33
N HIS A 307 -1.88 -18.02 8.54
CA HIS A 307 -0.70 -17.20 8.81
C HIS A 307 0.59 -18.03 8.84
N PHE A 308 1.69 -17.35 8.55
CA PHE A 308 3.04 -17.86 8.80
C PHE A 308 3.98 -16.73 9.23
N ALA A 309 5.06 -17.07 9.91
CA ALA A 309 6.06 -16.10 10.37
C ALA A 309 6.76 -15.42 9.18
N PRO A 310 6.82 -14.08 9.12
CA PRO A 310 7.43 -13.33 8.02
C PRO A 310 8.90 -13.76 7.78
N GLY A 311 9.27 -13.96 6.52
CA GLY A 311 10.63 -14.35 6.14
C GLY A 311 11.03 -15.79 6.49
N ASN A 312 10.13 -16.60 7.03
CA ASN A 312 10.38 -17.97 7.41
C ASN A 312 9.85 -18.95 6.37
N ALA A 313 10.73 -19.45 5.51
CA ALA A 313 10.39 -20.37 4.43
C ALA A 313 9.84 -21.72 4.95
N ALA A 314 10.35 -22.23 6.07
CA ALA A 314 9.86 -23.47 6.68
C ALA A 314 8.42 -23.29 7.20
N ALA A 315 8.14 -22.18 7.90
CA ALA A 315 6.78 -21.86 8.37
C ALA A 315 5.80 -21.68 7.20
N LEU A 316 6.23 -21.08 6.09
CA LEU A 316 5.41 -21.00 4.87
C LEU A 316 5.16 -22.38 4.27
N ALA A 317 6.17 -23.25 4.19
CA ALA A 317 6.00 -24.61 3.69
C ALA A 317 5.00 -25.41 4.56
N ASP A 318 5.04 -25.25 5.89
CA ASP A 318 4.10 -25.88 6.80
C ASP A 318 2.68 -25.33 6.63
N ALA A 319 2.54 -24.00 6.41
CA ALA A 319 1.23 -23.40 6.10
C ALA A 319 0.64 -23.92 4.78
N VAL A 320 1.47 -24.15 3.75
CA VAL A 320 1.05 -24.78 2.48
C VAL A 320 0.58 -26.22 2.72
N ARG A 321 1.31 -27.03 3.52
CA ARG A 321 0.88 -28.40 3.88
C ARG A 321 -0.44 -28.39 4.66
N LYS A 322 -0.57 -27.49 5.65
CA LYS A 322 -1.79 -27.32 6.43
C LYS A 322 -2.98 -26.94 5.51
N LEU A 323 -2.78 -26.04 4.56
CA LEU A 323 -3.81 -25.62 3.60
C LEU A 323 -4.38 -26.83 2.81
N GLN A 324 -3.55 -27.76 2.38
CA GLN A 324 -3.99 -28.97 1.66
C GLN A 324 -4.97 -29.81 2.49
N ASN A 325 -4.81 -29.82 3.81
CA ASN A 325 -5.65 -30.59 4.72
C ASN A 325 -6.93 -29.86 5.15
N VAL A 326 -6.87 -28.53 5.29
CA VAL A 326 -8.01 -27.76 5.83
C VAL A 326 -8.77 -26.95 4.76
N GLY A 327 -8.28 -26.92 3.54
CA GLY A 327 -8.82 -26.03 2.49
C GLY A 327 -10.30 -26.27 2.17
N GLU A 328 -10.78 -27.50 2.28
CA GLU A 328 -12.20 -27.86 2.08
C GLU A 328 -13.11 -27.34 3.20
N THR A 329 -12.56 -26.99 4.36
CA THR A 329 -13.35 -26.51 5.50
C THR A 329 -13.68 -25.02 5.42
N PHE A 330 -13.03 -24.27 4.53
CA PHE A 330 -13.31 -22.84 4.36
C PHE A 330 -14.67 -22.59 3.72
N ASP A 331 -15.45 -21.69 4.31
CA ASP A 331 -16.68 -21.19 3.68
C ASP A 331 -16.34 -20.10 2.65
N LEU A 332 -16.06 -20.55 1.42
CA LEU A 332 -15.64 -19.67 0.32
C LEU A 332 -16.74 -18.66 -0.06
N THR A 333 -18.01 -19.02 0.14
CA THR A 333 -19.14 -18.13 -0.15
C THR A 333 -19.25 -17.01 0.89
N ALA A 334 -19.18 -17.33 2.17
CA ALA A 334 -19.18 -16.34 3.24
C ALA A 334 -17.96 -15.40 3.11
N MET A 335 -16.78 -15.94 2.78
CA MET A 335 -15.55 -15.16 2.51
C MET A 335 -15.77 -14.15 1.38
N GLN A 336 -16.29 -14.59 0.24
CA GLN A 336 -16.59 -13.72 -0.90
C GLN A 336 -17.59 -12.63 -0.51
N GLN A 337 -18.70 -13.00 0.14
CA GLN A 337 -19.74 -12.07 0.55
C GLN A 337 -19.18 -10.97 1.47
N LYS A 338 -18.39 -11.37 2.47
CA LYS A 338 -17.73 -10.45 3.41
C LYS A 338 -16.81 -9.47 2.69
N ALA A 339 -15.95 -9.96 1.79
CA ALA A 339 -15.03 -9.12 1.02
C ALA A 339 -15.77 -8.18 0.07
N CYS A 340 -16.77 -8.67 -0.65
CA CYS A 340 -17.60 -7.87 -1.53
C CYS A 340 -18.35 -6.78 -0.77
N GLN A 341 -18.84 -7.04 0.44
CA GLN A 341 -19.44 -6.04 1.30
C GLN A 341 -18.43 -4.98 1.76
N ALA A 342 -17.24 -5.42 2.21
CA ALA A 342 -16.21 -4.52 2.74
C ALA A 342 -15.59 -3.60 1.68
N TYR A 343 -15.41 -4.10 0.46
CA TYR A 343 -14.62 -3.46 -0.60
C TYR A 343 -15.42 -3.07 -1.84
N ASN A 344 -16.76 -3.15 -1.81
CA ASN A 344 -17.63 -2.78 -2.92
C ASN A 344 -17.35 -1.37 -3.43
N ALA A 345 -17.26 -1.21 -4.75
CA ALA A 345 -16.92 0.06 -5.38
C ALA A 345 -17.91 1.19 -5.05
N GLU A 346 -19.23 0.88 -5.00
CA GLU A 346 -20.26 1.87 -4.67
C GLU A 346 -20.18 2.29 -3.19
N GLN A 347 -19.98 1.36 -2.26
CA GLN A 347 -19.78 1.70 -0.85
C GLN A 347 -18.49 2.46 -0.63
N ASN A 348 -17.43 2.10 -1.35
CA ASN A 348 -16.16 2.80 -1.33
C ASN A 348 -16.31 4.26 -1.77
N TYR A 349 -17.05 4.48 -2.86
CA TYR A 349 -17.39 5.81 -3.34
C TYR A 349 -18.23 6.58 -2.31
N ARG A 350 -19.30 5.98 -1.76
CA ARG A 350 -20.14 6.62 -0.73
C ARG A 350 -19.34 6.98 0.51
N GLY A 351 -18.44 6.11 0.96
CA GLY A 351 -17.53 6.39 2.07
C GLY A 351 -16.61 7.59 1.80
N LEU A 352 -16.04 7.68 0.59
CA LEU A 352 -15.23 8.81 0.19
C LEU A 352 -16.05 10.11 0.16
N MET A 353 -17.25 10.07 -0.39
CA MET A 353 -18.15 11.24 -0.45
C MET A 353 -18.64 11.70 0.92
N THR A 354 -18.79 10.77 1.87
CA THR A 354 -19.11 11.12 3.26
C THR A 354 -17.97 11.90 3.90
N ILE A 355 -16.71 11.41 3.74
CA ILE A 355 -15.52 12.12 4.23
C ILE A 355 -15.42 13.52 3.58
N TYR A 356 -15.63 13.64 2.27
CA TYR A 356 -15.58 14.93 1.59
C TYR A 356 -16.61 15.92 2.11
N ARG A 357 -17.88 15.49 2.30
CA ARG A 357 -18.95 16.34 2.85
C ARG A 357 -18.64 16.79 4.28
N GLU A 358 -18.06 15.92 5.09
CA GLU A 358 -17.65 16.25 6.46
C GLU A 358 -16.53 17.31 6.44
N ILE A 359 -15.50 17.10 5.62
CA ILE A 359 -14.39 18.05 5.44
C ILE A 359 -14.92 19.42 5.00
N MET A 360 -15.76 19.47 3.99
CA MET A 360 -16.31 20.73 3.47
C MET A 360 -17.19 21.45 4.50
N ARG A 361 -17.93 20.72 5.34
CA ARG A 361 -18.70 21.33 6.44
C ARG A 361 -17.82 21.94 7.51
N ASN A 362 -16.78 21.23 7.92
CA ASN A 362 -15.87 21.65 9.00
C ASN A 362 -14.99 22.85 8.62
N GLU A 363 -14.75 23.10 7.33
CA GLU A 363 -14.00 24.27 6.87
C GLU A 363 -14.90 25.52 6.68
N ASN A 364 -16.22 25.34 6.63
CA ASN A 364 -17.19 26.44 6.50
C ASN A 364 -17.78 26.89 7.86
N SER A 365 -17.48 26.19 8.94
CA SER A 365 -17.84 26.52 10.32
C SER A 365 -16.69 27.18 11.06
#